data_7d4e55ec4b53c58fdfd90c2a29f8e72f
#
_entry.id   7d4e55ec4b53c58fdfd90c2a29f8e72f
#
_cell.length_a   1.000
_cell.length_b   1.000
_cell.length_c   1.000
_cell.angle_alpha   90.00
_cell.angle_beta   90.00
_cell.angle_gamma   90.00
#
_symmetry.space_group_name_H-M   'P 1'
#
loop_
_entity.id
_entity.type
_entity.pdbx_description
1 polymer ?
#
loop_
_entity_poly.entity_id
_entity_poly.type
_entity_poly.pdbx_seq_one_letter_code
_entity_poly.pdbx_strand_id
1 'polypeptide(L)'
;MQQPSSVIIVGAGLVGSLWAVFLARRGYQVKVYERRPDMRAAGYRGGRSINLAMSERGWKAVEMAGIREQLSKTALPMPGRMMHAVTGDLTFQPYGKEGEAIYSVSRGGLNLALLEIADRFPNVEFFFEHRCVDVDLDLPYITFENMQTGDTHQVEAPLIFGTDGAFSAVRYALQKTDRFQYTQFYLDHGYKELTIPPAADGGYRMDPKALHIWPRGNFMLIALPNADRSFTCTLFLPFEGEVSFEHLKSDADVTAFFRRFFPDTLDLMPTLLEDFKNNPTSSLITVKCRPWQWQNRILLLGDAAHAIVPFYGQGMNAGFEDCTILDGLHDQFGGDWSKIIPHFAAQRVADGDAIAELAQRNFIEMRDLVADPKFLLRKKIAAHLHAQHPDFLPVYSMVTFSNTPYHIALKEDDAQNRLFAQILNLPGIEENWMENPEVERIIRGER
;
A
#
# COMPACT_ATOMS: atom_id res chain seq x y z
N MET A 1 -35.49 -8.69 5.41
CA MET A 1 -34.83 -8.65 6.75
C MET A 1 -34.63 -7.19 7.09
N GLN A 2 -34.86 -6.76 8.35
CA GLN A 2 -34.51 -5.41 8.79
C GLN A 2 -33.02 -5.23 8.68
N GLN A 3 -32.56 -4.08 8.16
CA GLN A 3 -31.13 -3.74 8.12
C GLN A 3 -30.60 -3.68 9.56
N PRO A 4 -29.40 -4.23 9.84
CA PRO A 4 -28.79 -4.09 11.15
C PRO A 4 -28.59 -2.60 11.45
N SER A 5 -29.15 -2.11 12.54
CA SER A 5 -29.01 -0.70 12.95
C SER A 5 -27.63 -0.42 13.56
N SER A 6 -26.89 -1.45 13.96
CA SER A 6 -25.58 -1.36 14.62
C SER A 6 -24.55 -2.21 13.89
N VAL A 7 -23.33 -1.68 13.76
CA VAL A 7 -22.20 -2.29 13.08
C VAL A 7 -20.95 -2.19 13.94
N ILE A 8 -20.17 -3.26 13.96
CA ILE A 8 -18.86 -3.27 14.64
C ILE A 8 -17.74 -3.23 13.59
N ILE A 9 -16.80 -2.30 13.76
CA ILE A 9 -15.54 -2.27 13.02
C ILE A 9 -14.40 -2.62 13.98
N VAL A 10 -13.61 -3.62 13.63
CA VAL A 10 -12.44 -4.02 14.41
C VAL A 10 -11.19 -3.45 13.74
N GLY A 11 -10.55 -2.50 14.43
CA GLY A 11 -9.37 -1.77 13.94
C GLY A 11 -9.68 -0.36 13.40
N ALA A 12 -9.16 0.68 14.07
CA ALA A 12 -9.23 2.09 13.64
C ALA A 12 -8.01 2.51 12.82
N GLY A 13 -7.50 1.62 11.98
CA GLY A 13 -6.52 1.94 10.96
C GLY A 13 -7.15 2.71 9.78
N LEU A 14 -6.37 2.93 8.72
CA LEU A 14 -6.82 3.70 7.55
C LEU A 14 -8.13 3.18 6.96
N VAL A 15 -8.24 1.87 6.74
CA VAL A 15 -9.42 1.24 6.14
C VAL A 15 -10.63 1.31 7.09
N GLY A 16 -10.42 0.96 8.36
CA GLY A 16 -11.53 0.98 9.34
C GLY A 16 -12.08 2.37 9.60
N SER A 17 -11.20 3.38 9.71
CA SER A 17 -11.61 4.77 9.89
C SER A 17 -12.34 5.33 8.66
N LEU A 18 -11.87 5.00 7.44
CA LEU A 18 -12.56 5.37 6.21
C LEU A 18 -13.92 4.70 6.12
N TRP A 19 -14.00 3.40 6.42
CA TRP A 19 -15.25 2.65 6.38
C TRP A 19 -16.28 3.15 7.40
N ALA A 20 -15.80 3.59 8.58
CA ALA A 20 -16.66 4.23 9.57
C ALA A 20 -17.34 5.49 9.02
N VAL A 21 -16.63 6.32 8.26
CA VAL A 21 -17.19 7.51 7.59
C VAL A 21 -18.31 7.12 6.61
N PHE A 22 -18.09 6.12 5.76
CA PHE A 22 -19.09 5.68 4.79
C PHE A 22 -20.36 5.14 5.47
N LEU A 23 -20.20 4.27 6.46
CA LEU A 23 -21.34 3.72 7.21
C LEU A 23 -22.10 4.78 8.00
N ALA A 24 -21.37 5.74 8.60
CA ALA A 24 -21.97 6.83 9.35
C ALA A 24 -22.89 7.69 8.47
N ARG A 25 -22.44 8.03 7.26
CA ARG A 25 -23.24 8.78 6.28
C ARG A 25 -24.51 8.04 5.84
N ARG A 26 -24.49 6.72 5.90
CA ARG A 26 -25.64 5.85 5.59
C ARG A 26 -26.57 5.65 6.79
N GLY A 27 -26.27 6.28 7.94
CA GLY A 27 -27.11 6.27 9.14
C GLY A 27 -26.94 5.06 10.04
N TYR A 28 -25.93 4.21 9.83
CA TYR A 28 -25.61 3.11 10.73
C TYR A 28 -25.09 3.62 12.06
N GLN A 29 -25.43 2.94 13.17
CA GLN A 29 -24.72 3.11 14.44
C GLN A 29 -23.42 2.33 14.38
N VAL A 30 -22.28 3.02 14.37
CA VAL A 30 -20.96 2.44 14.14
C VAL A 30 -20.16 2.45 15.42
N LYS A 31 -19.71 1.28 15.88
CA LYS A 31 -18.78 1.14 16.99
C LYS A 31 -17.44 0.63 16.46
N VAL A 32 -16.39 1.40 16.70
CA VAL A 32 -15.03 1.10 16.23
C VAL A 32 -14.15 0.75 17.41
N TYR A 33 -13.58 -0.46 17.41
CA TYR A 33 -12.69 -0.95 18.47
C TYR A 33 -11.26 -1.00 17.99
N GLU A 34 -10.35 -0.33 18.70
CA GLU A 34 -8.92 -0.25 18.38
C GLU A 34 -8.08 -0.64 19.61
N ARG A 35 -7.09 -1.52 19.39
CA ARG A 35 -6.22 -2.01 20.47
C ARG A 35 -5.20 -0.99 20.98
N ARG A 36 -4.85 0.00 20.14
CA ARG A 36 -3.89 1.05 20.48
C ARG A 36 -4.58 2.21 21.20
N PRO A 37 -3.82 3.01 21.96
CA PRO A 37 -4.30 4.28 22.48
C PRO A 37 -4.78 5.22 21.38
N ASP A 38 -5.62 6.18 21.76
CA ASP A 38 -6.07 7.23 20.86
C ASP A 38 -4.88 8.11 20.43
N MET A 39 -4.55 8.06 19.14
CA MET A 39 -3.45 8.83 18.59
C MET A 39 -3.67 10.35 18.66
N ARG A 40 -4.91 10.82 18.82
CA ARG A 40 -5.25 12.24 18.99
C ARG A 40 -4.82 12.74 20.36
N ALA A 41 -5.01 11.93 21.42
CA ALA A 41 -4.61 12.24 22.78
C ALA A 41 -3.08 12.16 22.98
N ALA A 42 -2.42 11.24 22.29
CA ALA A 42 -0.98 11.02 22.40
C ALA A 42 -0.12 12.13 21.73
N GLY A 43 -0.76 13.16 21.16
CA GLY A 43 -0.08 14.25 20.44
C GLY A 43 0.74 13.69 19.28
N TYR A 44 0.09 13.19 18.25
CA TYR A 44 0.77 12.69 17.05
C TYR A 44 1.73 13.76 16.52
N ARG A 45 3.00 13.62 16.86
CA ARG A 45 4.08 14.37 16.22
C ARG A 45 4.45 13.58 14.98
N GLY A 46 4.00 14.04 13.81
CA GLY A 46 4.38 13.46 12.53
C GLY A 46 5.88 13.21 12.48
N GLY A 47 6.31 12.02 12.02
CA GLY A 47 7.72 11.76 11.82
C GLY A 47 8.20 10.32 12.03
N ARG A 48 7.34 9.37 12.43
CA ARG A 48 7.76 7.95 12.62
C ARG A 48 6.76 6.99 12.00
N SER A 49 6.47 7.16 10.73
CA SER A 49 5.61 6.22 10.00
C SER A 49 5.96 6.29 8.53
N ILE A 50 6.05 5.12 7.89
CA ILE A 50 6.27 5.01 6.44
C ILE A 50 5.28 5.93 5.71
N ASN A 51 5.79 6.70 4.76
CA ASN A 51 4.91 7.45 3.87
C ASN A 51 4.21 6.49 2.91
N LEU A 52 3.00 6.86 2.55
CA LEU A 52 2.19 6.15 1.59
C LEU A 52 2.26 6.83 0.23
N ALA A 53 2.24 6.04 -0.82
CA ALA A 53 2.09 6.51 -2.19
C ALA A 53 0.59 6.48 -2.54
N MET A 54 -0.10 7.61 -2.44
CA MET A 54 -1.49 7.71 -2.82
C MET A 54 -1.63 7.77 -4.33
N SER A 55 -2.51 6.94 -4.88
CA SER A 55 -2.82 6.81 -6.30
C SER A 55 -4.29 7.14 -6.58
N GLU A 56 -4.75 6.96 -7.82
CA GLU A 56 -6.11 7.29 -8.25
C GLU A 56 -7.19 6.65 -7.35
N ARG A 57 -7.03 5.38 -6.97
CA ARG A 57 -7.99 4.67 -6.09
C ARG A 57 -8.09 5.32 -4.71
N GLY A 58 -6.95 5.70 -4.16
CA GLY A 58 -6.89 6.39 -2.88
C GLY A 58 -7.55 7.77 -2.95
N TRP A 59 -7.27 8.54 -3.99
CA TRP A 59 -7.89 9.84 -4.21
C TRP A 59 -9.41 9.74 -4.36
N LYS A 60 -9.91 8.77 -5.12
CA LYS A 60 -11.34 8.51 -5.25
C LYS A 60 -12.00 8.26 -3.89
N ALA A 61 -11.39 7.43 -3.06
CA ALA A 61 -11.93 7.08 -1.75
C ALA A 61 -11.99 8.29 -0.80
N VAL A 62 -10.91 9.09 -0.73
CA VAL A 62 -10.87 10.28 0.13
C VAL A 62 -11.77 11.41 -0.39
N GLU A 63 -12.00 11.50 -1.70
CA GLU A 63 -12.98 12.40 -2.30
C GLU A 63 -14.40 12.01 -1.88
N MET A 64 -14.76 10.74 -2.01
CA MET A 64 -16.04 10.21 -1.54
C MET A 64 -16.21 10.40 -0.01
N ALA A 65 -15.13 10.32 0.76
CA ALA A 65 -15.13 10.63 2.19
C ALA A 65 -15.21 12.15 2.49
N GLY A 66 -15.00 13.01 1.48
CA GLY A 66 -15.07 14.48 1.63
C GLY A 66 -13.85 15.12 2.28
N ILE A 67 -12.69 14.45 2.23
CA ILE A 67 -11.42 14.95 2.81
C ILE A 67 -10.37 15.32 1.77
N ARG A 68 -10.70 15.22 0.47
CA ARG A 68 -9.75 15.49 -0.61
C ARG A 68 -9.09 16.87 -0.47
N GLU A 69 -9.87 17.91 -0.20
CA GLU A 69 -9.33 19.27 -0.07
C GLU A 69 -8.36 19.41 1.12
N GLN A 70 -8.68 18.79 2.26
CA GLN A 70 -7.81 18.80 3.43
C GLN A 70 -6.50 18.07 3.15
N LEU A 71 -6.59 16.88 2.54
CA LEU A 71 -5.44 16.04 2.28
C LEU A 71 -4.53 16.60 1.19
N SER A 72 -5.09 17.24 0.16
CA SER A 72 -4.32 17.83 -0.94
C SER A 72 -3.35 18.92 -0.48
N LYS A 73 -3.60 19.55 0.68
CA LYS A 73 -2.70 20.57 1.26
C LYS A 73 -1.38 20.02 1.77
N THR A 74 -1.32 18.72 2.09
CA THR A 74 -0.14 18.05 2.66
C THR A 74 0.41 16.92 1.78
N ALA A 75 -0.35 16.50 0.78
CA ALA A 75 0.06 15.50 -0.18
C ALA A 75 1.05 16.09 -1.20
N LEU A 76 2.21 15.47 -1.34
CA LEU A 76 3.27 15.96 -2.23
C LEU A 76 3.30 15.16 -3.53
N PRO A 77 3.10 15.79 -4.70
CA PRO A 77 3.12 15.08 -5.97
C PRO A 77 4.54 14.64 -6.35
N MET A 78 4.66 13.39 -6.74
CA MET A 78 5.87 12.78 -7.30
C MET A 78 5.56 12.28 -8.71
N PRO A 79 5.85 13.05 -9.76
CA PRO A 79 5.57 12.67 -11.15
C PRO A 79 6.51 11.57 -11.68
N GLY A 80 7.55 11.22 -10.95
CA GLY A 80 8.50 10.18 -11.35
C GLY A 80 9.40 9.72 -10.21
N ARG A 81 10.34 8.88 -10.60
CA ARG A 81 11.41 8.35 -9.74
C ARG A 81 12.72 9.06 -10.05
N MET A 82 13.48 9.39 -9.02
CA MET A 82 14.88 9.82 -9.15
C MET A 82 15.77 8.66 -8.76
N MET A 83 16.46 8.10 -9.76
CA MET A 83 17.36 6.97 -9.55
C MET A 83 18.76 7.48 -9.19
N HIS A 84 19.33 6.94 -8.11
CA HIS A 84 20.65 7.28 -7.60
C HIS A 84 21.63 6.13 -7.89
N ALA A 85 22.53 6.32 -8.84
CA ALA A 85 23.62 5.38 -9.08
C ALA A 85 24.66 5.42 -7.94
N VAL A 86 25.44 4.36 -7.78
CA VAL A 86 26.56 4.34 -6.80
C VAL A 86 27.62 5.39 -7.13
N THR A 87 27.76 5.73 -8.42
CA THR A 87 28.66 6.77 -8.93
C THR A 87 28.23 8.19 -8.55
N GLY A 88 27.01 8.37 -8.03
CA GLY A 88 26.41 9.68 -7.75
C GLY A 88 25.57 10.25 -8.90
N ASP A 89 25.51 9.58 -10.06
CA ASP A 89 24.69 10.01 -11.18
C ASP A 89 23.20 9.90 -10.86
N LEU A 90 22.44 10.91 -11.28
CA LEU A 90 20.99 10.99 -11.09
C LEU A 90 20.26 10.80 -12.42
N THR A 91 19.24 9.95 -12.43
CA THR A 91 18.40 9.75 -13.61
C THR A 91 16.92 9.84 -13.22
N PHE A 92 16.20 10.82 -13.78
CA PHE A 92 14.77 10.95 -13.59
C PHE A 92 14.00 10.04 -14.55
N GLN A 93 13.05 9.29 -14.02
CA GLN A 93 12.18 8.39 -14.77
C GLN A 93 10.71 8.77 -14.49
N PRO A 94 9.99 9.36 -15.47
CA PRO A 94 8.57 9.69 -15.28
C PRO A 94 7.72 8.41 -15.11
N TYR A 95 6.64 8.51 -14.35
CA TYR A 95 5.71 7.39 -14.15
C TYR A 95 4.76 7.19 -15.33
N GLY A 96 4.33 8.26 -15.96
CA GLY A 96 3.33 8.22 -17.03
C GLY A 96 3.31 9.49 -17.85
N LYS A 97 2.13 9.92 -18.28
CA LYS A 97 1.92 11.15 -19.07
C LYS A 97 2.13 12.40 -18.20
N GLU A 98 2.30 13.53 -18.87
CA GLU A 98 2.34 14.82 -18.20
C GLU A 98 1.07 15.04 -17.36
N GLY A 99 1.26 15.43 -16.10
CA GLY A 99 0.17 15.59 -15.12
C GLY A 99 -0.12 14.34 -14.27
N GLU A 100 0.38 13.16 -14.63
CA GLU A 100 0.26 11.96 -13.80
C GLU A 100 1.33 11.95 -12.69
N ALA A 101 0.90 11.72 -11.46
CA ALA A 101 1.78 11.63 -10.30
C ALA A 101 1.19 10.71 -9.24
N ILE A 102 2.05 10.03 -8.48
CA ILE A 102 1.69 9.49 -7.18
C ILE A 102 1.97 10.56 -6.12
N TYR A 103 1.30 10.46 -4.97
CA TYR A 103 1.43 11.50 -3.95
C TYR A 103 1.99 10.91 -2.66
N SER A 104 3.07 11.50 -2.15
CA SER A 104 3.55 11.17 -0.82
C SER A 104 2.60 11.72 0.24
N VAL A 105 2.11 10.84 1.11
CA VAL A 105 1.18 11.17 2.18
C VAL A 105 1.65 10.53 3.48
N SER A 106 1.69 11.29 4.57
CA SER A 106 1.97 10.73 5.89
C SER A 106 0.87 9.74 6.29
N ARG A 107 1.23 8.49 6.57
CA ARG A 107 0.31 7.46 7.02
C ARG A 107 -0.44 7.87 8.29
N GLY A 108 0.30 8.38 9.27
CA GLY A 108 -0.30 8.82 10.52
C GLY A 108 -1.17 10.05 10.35
N GLY A 109 -0.73 11.04 9.54
CA GLY A 109 -1.51 12.24 9.24
C GLY A 109 -2.84 11.90 8.53
N LEU A 110 -2.80 10.97 7.58
CA LEU A 110 -4.01 10.49 6.90
C LEU A 110 -4.95 9.76 7.87
N ASN A 111 -4.41 8.88 8.73
CA ASN A 111 -5.24 8.16 9.71
C ASN A 111 -5.88 9.11 10.72
N LEU A 112 -5.12 10.10 11.19
CA LEU A 112 -5.63 11.14 12.09
C LEU A 112 -6.79 11.92 11.44
N ALA A 113 -6.63 12.35 10.19
CA ALA A 113 -7.68 13.07 9.47
C ALA A 113 -8.96 12.22 9.30
N LEU A 114 -8.82 10.92 9.01
CA LEU A 114 -9.96 10.01 8.90
C LEU A 114 -10.65 9.78 10.24
N LEU A 115 -9.89 9.61 11.33
CA LEU A 115 -10.42 9.49 12.68
C LEU A 115 -11.20 10.75 13.09
N GLU A 116 -10.63 11.94 12.88
CA GLU A 116 -11.27 13.22 13.21
C GLU A 116 -12.58 13.43 12.43
N ILE A 117 -12.65 13.00 11.18
CA ILE A 117 -13.87 13.08 10.38
C ILE A 117 -14.92 12.09 10.85
N ALA A 118 -14.52 10.83 11.09
CA ALA A 118 -15.43 9.82 11.59
C ALA A 118 -16.03 10.22 12.94
N ASP A 119 -15.23 10.81 13.82
CA ASP A 119 -15.65 11.25 15.17
C ASP A 119 -16.65 12.45 15.17
N ARG A 120 -16.75 13.17 14.04
CA ARG A 120 -17.76 14.25 13.92
C ARG A 120 -19.19 13.72 13.73
N PHE A 121 -19.33 12.45 13.38
CA PHE A 121 -20.64 11.84 13.20
C PHE A 121 -21.19 11.36 14.55
N PRO A 122 -22.40 11.82 14.98
CA PRO A 122 -22.98 11.47 16.28
C PRO A 122 -23.34 9.98 16.41
N ASN A 123 -23.32 9.25 15.31
CA ASN A 123 -23.60 7.82 15.21
C ASN A 123 -22.32 6.97 15.08
N VAL A 124 -21.15 7.55 15.34
CA VAL A 124 -19.87 6.82 15.44
C VAL A 124 -19.32 6.91 16.85
N GLU A 125 -18.91 5.78 17.41
CA GLU A 125 -18.29 5.70 18.71
C GLU A 125 -17.00 4.91 18.63
N PHE A 126 -15.90 5.46 19.18
CA PHE A 126 -14.58 4.84 19.21
C PHE A 126 -14.25 4.28 20.61
N PHE A 127 -13.80 3.04 20.66
CA PHE A 127 -13.29 2.34 21.83
C PHE A 127 -11.81 2.02 21.62
N PHE A 128 -10.94 2.91 22.11
CA PHE A 128 -9.49 2.70 22.07
C PHE A 128 -9.04 1.79 23.22
N GLU A 129 -7.85 1.18 23.07
CA GLU A 129 -7.28 0.24 24.04
C GLU A 129 -8.15 -1.00 24.26
N HIS A 130 -8.90 -1.40 23.23
CA HIS A 130 -9.76 -2.57 23.22
C HIS A 130 -9.31 -3.54 22.12
N ARG A 131 -8.70 -4.65 22.52
CA ARG A 131 -8.22 -5.71 21.63
C ARG A 131 -9.31 -6.75 21.41
N CYS A 132 -9.64 -7.03 20.14
CA CYS A 132 -10.47 -8.18 19.81
C CYS A 132 -9.71 -9.47 20.17
N VAL A 133 -10.31 -10.32 20.99
CA VAL A 133 -9.73 -11.59 21.44
C VAL A 133 -10.50 -12.80 20.94
N ASP A 134 -11.81 -12.68 20.69
CA ASP A 134 -12.61 -13.74 20.07
C ASP A 134 -13.80 -13.19 19.29
N VAL A 135 -14.23 -13.95 18.29
CA VAL A 135 -15.42 -13.68 17.47
C VAL A 135 -16.25 -14.96 17.45
N ASP A 136 -17.45 -14.89 17.99
CA ASP A 136 -18.39 -16.01 17.95
C ASP A 136 -18.95 -16.15 16.53
N LEU A 137 -18.79 -17.31 15.94
CA LEU A 137 -19.21 -17.58 14.56
C LEU A 137 -20.68 -18.02 14.46
N ASP A 138 -21.27 -18.49 15.55
CA ASP A 138 -22.64 -18.97 15.63
C ASP A 138 -23.60 -17.89 16.17
N LEU A 139 -23.18 -17.17 17.19
CA LEU A 139 -23.92 -16.11 17.83
C LEU A 139 -23.39 -14.72 17.44
N PRO A 140 -24.20 -13.66 17.47
CA PRO A 140 -23.81 -12.32 17.08
C PRO A 140 -23.02 -11.60 18.20
N TYR A 141 -21.94 -12.20 18.68
CA TYR A 141 -21.09 -11.64 19.73
C TYR A 141 -19.62 -11.58 19.33
N ILE A 142 -18.95 -10.57 19.83
CA ILE A 142 -17.50 -10.38 19.74
C ILE A 142 -16.96 -10.03 21.13
N THR A 143 -15.81 -10.58 21.49
CA THR A 143 -15.19 -10.36 22.80
C THR A 143 -14.00 -9.45 22.67
N PHE A 144 -13.98 -8.38 23.45
CA PHE A 144 -12.87 -7.45 23.57
C PHE A 144 -12.23 -7.52 24.94
N GLU A 145 -10.91 -7.33 24.97
CA GLU A 145 -10.11 -7.15 26.18
C GLU A 145 -9.71 -5.68 26.29
N ASN A 146 -9.97 -5.07 27.42
CA ASN A 146 -9.43 -3.75 27.73
C ASN A 146 -7.94 -3.87 28.05
N MET A 147 -7.10 -3.20 27.27
CA MET A 147 -5.63 -3.30 27.36
C MET A 147 -5.03 -2.65 28.62
N GLN A 148 -5.81 -1.82 29.33
CA GLN A 148 -5.36 -1.19 30.58
C GLN A 148 -5.67 -2.06 31.80
N THR A 149 -6.87 -2.67 31.85
CA THR A 149 -7.33 -3.44 33.00
C THR A 149 -7.18 -4.95 32.84
N GLY A 150 -7.10 -5.44 31.59
CA GLY A 150 -7.13 -6.87 31.26
C GLY A 150 -8.53 -7.49 31.31
N ASP A 151 -9.55 -6.71 31.64
CA ASP A 151 -10.94 -7.21 31.70
C ASP A 151 -11.46 -7.49 30.29
N THR A 152 -12.26 -8.56 30.16
CA THR A 152 -12.94 -8.90 28.92
C THR A 152 -14.45 -8.62 29.04
N HIS A 153 -15.02 -8.19 27.89
CA HIS A 153 -16.46 -7.99 27.77
C HIS A 153 -16.96 -8.41 26.39
N GLN A 154 -18.19 -8.89 26.34
CA GLN A 154 -18.85 -9.25 25.09
C GLN A 154 -19.72 -8.11 24.58
N VAL A 155 -19.73 -7.93 23.26
CA VAL A 155 -20.55 -6.93 22.57
C VAL A 155 -21.39 -7.65 21.52
N GLU A 156 -22.68 -7.33 21.47
CA GLU A 156 -23.54 -7.79 20.38
C GLU A 156 -23.12 -7.17 19.05
N ALA A 157 -22.92 -8.00 18.05
CA ALA A 157 -22.31 -7.63 16.78
C ALA A 157 -23.05 -8.28 15.59
N PRO A 158 -24.22 -7.73 15.21
CA PRO A 158 -25.02 -8.27 14.11
C PRO A 158 -24.28 -8.20 12.76
N LEU A 159 -23.37 -7.24 12.60
CA LEU A 159 -22.51 -7.08 11.43
C LEU A 159 -21.11 -6.65 11.86
N ILE A 160 -20.08 -7.36 11.43
CA ILE A 160 -18.68 -7.17 11.81
C ILE A 160 -17.84 -6.93 10.56
N PHE A 161 -17.05 -5.86 10.58
CA PHE A 161 -15.99 -5.62 9.61
C PHE A 161 -14.61 -5.76 10.25
N GLY A 162 -13.84 -6.77 9.81
CA GLY A 162 -12.46 -6.97 10.23
C GLY A 162 -11.52 -6.10 9.40
N THR A 163 -10.99 -5.04 10.00
CA THR A 163 -10.03 -4.10 9.42
C THR A 163 -8.78 -3.99 10.29
N ASP A 164 -8.50 -5.03 11.07
CA ASP A 164 -7.49 -5.11 12.12
C ASP A 164 -6.10 -5.53 11.60
N GLY A 165 -5.90 -5.43 10.28
CA GLY A 165 -4.59 -5.50 9.64
C GLY A 165 -4.07 -6.92 9.41
N ALA A 166 -2.80 -7.01 9.02
CA ALA A 166 -2.17 -8.27 8.59
C ALA A 166 -2.20 -9.39 9.65
N PHE A 167 -2.31 -9.04 10.92
CA PHE A 167 -2.41 -9.99 12.04
C PHE A 167 -3.83 -10.02 12.63
N SER A 168 -4.84 -10.01 11.78
CA SER A 168 -6.25 -9.91 12.12
C SER A 168 -6.74 -11.02 13.04
N ALA A 169 -7.33 -10.61 14.17
CA ALA A 169 -8.02 -11.52 15.09
C ALA A 169 -9.36 -12.00 14.50
N VAL A 170 -10.03 -11.13 13.73
CA VAL A 170 -11.28 -11.50 13.03
C VAL A 170 -11.00 -12.61 12.00
N ARG A 171 -9.93 -12.46 11.18
CA ARG A 171 -9.52 -13.53 10.26
C ARG A 171 -9.14 -14.80 11.01
N TYR A 172 -8.46 -14.69 12.15
CA TYR A 172 -8.10 -15.87 12.97
C TYR A 172 -9.33 -16.67 13.42
N ALA A 173 -10.43 -16.01 13.76
CA ALA A 173 -11.68 -16.70 14.06
C ALA A 173 -12.20 -17.45 12.82
N LEU A 174 -12.17 -16.82 11.63
CA LEU A 174 -12.58 -17.47 10.38
C LEU A 174 -11.71 -18.68 10.00
N GLN A 175 -10.44 -18.70 10.39
CA GLN A 175 -9.55 -19.84 10.15
C GLN A 175 -10.00 -21.13 10.87
N LYS A 176 -10.84 -21.00 11.89
CA LYS A 176 -11.41 -22.15 12.60
C LYS A 176 -12.54 -22.83 11.82
N THR A 177 -12.99 -22.23 10.69
CA THR A 177 -14.07 -22.77 9.86
C THR A 177 -13.54 -23.75 8.81
N ASP A 178 -14.42 -24.66 8.38
CA ASP A 178 -14.09 -25.60 7.29
C ASP A 178 -13.81 -24.87 5.97
N ARG A 179 -12.84 -25.39 5.23
CA ARG A 179 -12.44 -24.91 3.88
C ARG A 179 -11.88 -23.48 3.86
N PHE A 180 -11.50 -22.90 5.00
CA PHE A 180 -10.77 -21.63 4.99
C PHE A 180 -9.34 -21.85 4.47
N GLN A 181 -8.97 -21.09 3.46
CA GLN A 181 -7.62 -21.10 2.89
C GLN A 181 -6.87 -19.87 3.40
N TYR A 182 -5.67 -20.08 3.90
CA TYR A 182 -4.83 -19.04 4.41
C TYR A 182 -3.37 -19.26 4.03
N THR A 183 -2.76 -18.23 3.47
CA THR A 183 -1.32 -18.19 3.21
C THR A 183 -0.76 -16.91 3.80
N GLN A 184 0.28 -17.07 4.60
CA GLN A 184 1.08 -15.98 5.13
C GLN A 184 2.51 -16.20 4.66
N PHE A 185 3.02 -15.23 3.90
CA PHE A 185 4.33 -15.34 3.29
C PHE A 185 5.18 -14.15 3.70
N TYR A 186 6.41 -14.41 4.14
CA TYR A 186 7.42 -13.41 4.46
C TYR A 186 8.49 -13.40 3.38
N LEU A 187 8.92 -12.20 2.97
CA LEU A 187 10.13 -12.08 2.18
C LEU A 187 11.37 -12.28 3.07
N ASP A 188 12.46 -12.73 2.46
CA ASP A 188 13.77 -12.83 3.13
C ASP A 188 14.37 -11.44 3.47
N HIS A 189 13.64 -10.38 3.15
CA HIS A 189 13.99 -8.99 3.37
C HIS A 189 13.17 -8.40 4.52
N GLY A 190 13.83 -7.56 5.30
CA GLY A 190 13.20 -6.64 6.22
C GLY A 190 13.26 -5.20 5.70
N TYR A 191 12.66 -4.31 6.45
CA TYR A 191 12.80 -2.88 6.20
C TYR A 191 13.12 -2.11 7.48
N LYS A 192 13.86 -1.02 7.33
CA LYS A 192 14.26 -0.09 8.39
C LYS A 192 13.91 1.33 7.98
N GLU A 193 13.21 2.05 8.85
CA GLU A 193 12.89 3.45 8.64
C GLU A 193 14.07 4.34 9.08
N LEU A 194 14.40 5.31 8.24
CA LEU A 194 15.45 6.30 8.46
C LEU A 194 14.92 7.67 8.03
N THR A 195 15.64 8.74 8.37
CA THR A 195 15.20 10.10 8.11
C THR A 195 16.29 10.94 7.43
N ILE A 196 15.88 11.72 6.44
CA ILE A 196 16.64 12.89 5.98
C ILE A 196 15.91 14.13 6.51
N PRO A 197 16.49 14.86 7.48
CA PRO A 197 15.85 16.05 8.04
C PRO A 197 15.84 17.22 7.04
N PRO A 198 15.06 18.28 7.29
CA PRO A 198 15.14 19.51 6.50
C PRO A 198 16.56 20.08 6.45
N ALA A 199 16.85 20.84 5.42
CA ALA A 199 18.10 21.58 5.32
C ALA A 199 18.20 22.68 6.40
N ALA A 200 19.39 23.19 6.68
CA ALA A 200 19.63 24.19 7.72
C ALA A 200 18.87 25.53 7.46
N ASP A 201 18.60 25.82 6.18
CA ASP A 201 17.78 26.97 5.76
C ASP A 201 16.28 26.68 5.81
N GLY A 202 15.89 25.50 6.27
CA GLY A 202 14.51 25.02 6.31
C GLY A 202 13.98 24.52 4.97
N GLY A 203 14.82 24.35 3.94
CA GLY A 203 14.45 23.78 2.63
C GLY A 203 14.52 22.25 2.59
N TYR A 204 14.17 21.68 1.43
CA TYR A 204 14.41 20.25 1.15
C TYR A 204 15.89 20.01 0.83
N ARG A 205 16.45 18.89 1.28
CA ARG A 205 17.82 18.47 0.93
C ARG A 205 17.93 17.79 -0.43
N MET A 206 16.83 17.34 -0.99
CA MET A 206 16.72 16.71 -2.31
C MET A 206 15.46 17.22 -3.01
N ASP A 207 15.28 16.87 -4.29
CA ASP A 207 14.09 17.25 -5.05
C ASP A 207 12.81 16.64 -4.44
N PRO A 208 11.85 17.42 -3.92
CA PRO A 208 10.61 16.90 -3.36
C PRO A 208 9.61 16.39 -4.42
N LYS A 209 9.92 16.56 -5.72
CA LYS A 209 9.04 16.15 -6.82
C LYS A 209 9.37 14.74 -7.35
N ALA A 210 10.04 13.91 -6.56
CA ALA A 210 10.39 12.56 -6.97
C ALA A 210 10.34 11.57 -5.81
N LEU A 211 10.02 10.31 -6.13
CA LEU A 211 10.39 9.18 -5.29
C LEU A 211 11.87 8.88 -5.54
N HIS A 212 12.72 9.10 -4.56
CA HIS A 212 14.14 8.77 -4.67
C HIS A 212 14.36 7.29 -4.43
N ILE A 213 15.18 6.65 -5.29
CA ILE A 213 15.49 5.22 -5.21
C ILE A 213 16.98 5.03 -5.43
N TRP A 214 17.63 4.33 -4.51
CA TRP A 214 19.01 3.83 -4.61
C TRP A 214 18.97 2.31 -4.80
N PRO A 215 18.86 1.79 -6.04
CA PRO A 215 18.89 0.35 -6.30
C PRO A 215 20.31 -0.20 -6.13
N ARG A 216 20.44 -1.35 -5.48
CA ARG A 216 21.73 -1.99 -5.19
C ARG A 216 21.67 -3.51 -5.43
N GLY A 217 21.06 -3.92 -6.55
CA GLY A 217 20.88 -5.33 -6.87
C GLY A 217 19.90 -6.00 -5.90
N ASN A 218 20.40 -6.68 -4.87
CA ASN A 218 19.55 -7.44 -3.95
C ASN A 218 18.91 -6.59 -2.83
N PHE A 219 19.16 -5.29 -2.77
CA PHE A 219 18.59 -4.39 -1.75
C PHE A 219 18.44 -2.98 -2.29
N MET A 220 17.73 -2.12 -1.57
CA MET A 220 17.54 -0.74 -1.99
C MET A 220 17.20 0.17 -0.82
N LEU A 221 17.49 1.46 -1.00
CA LEU A 221 16.98 2.55 -0.18
C LEU A 221 15.98 3.34 -1.02
N ILE A 222 14.87 3.75 -0.41
CA ILE A 222 13.94 4.71 -1.02
C ILE A 222 13.74 5.90 -0.09
N ALA A 223 13.35 7.06 -0.63
CA ALA A 223 13.00 8.23 0.16
C ALA A 223 11.81 8.96 -0.45
N LEU A 224 10.82 9.24 0.39
CA LEU A 224 9.60 9.97 0.05
C LEU A 224 9.57 11.31 0.79
N PRO A 225 9.23 12.42 0.13
CA PRO A 225 9.18 13.74 0.74
C PRO A 225 8.04 13.89 1.74
N ASN A 226 8.24 14.72 2.76
CA ASN A 226 7.25 15.11 3.76
C ASN A 226 6.91 16.60 3.65
N ALA A 227 5.72 16.99 4.10
CA ALA A 227 5.28 18.38 4.09
C ALA A 227 6.15 19.30 5.01
N ASP A 228 6.78 18.72 6.04
CA ASP A 228 7.74 19.41 6.90
C ASP A 228 9.14 19.56 6.30
N ARG A 229 9.30 19.20 5.03
CA ARG A 229 10.54 19.27 4.23
C ARG A 229 11.60 18.24 4.59
N SER A 230 11.28 17.27 5.42
CA SER A 230 12.06 16.06 5.62
C SER A 230 11.77 15.02 4.53
N PHE A 231 12.53 13.91 4.52
CA PHE A 231 12.20 12.71 3.77
C PHE A 231 12.13 11.52 4.72
N THR A 232 11.11 10.70 4.57
CA THR A 232 11.08 9.38 5.18
C THR A 232 11.79 8.41 4.26
N CYS A 233 12.85 7.81 4.77
CA CYS A 233 13.65 6.85 4.05
C CYS A 233 13.34 5.42 4.51
N THR A 234 13.35 4.47 3.60
CA THR A 234 13.16 3.06 3.91
C THR A 234 14.28 2.24 3.28
N LEU A 235 15.10 1.62 4.13
CA LEU A 235 16.10 0.64 3.68
C LEU A 235 15.46 -0.74 3.67
N PHE A 236 15.38 -1.36 2.49
CA PHE A 236 15.01 -2.75 2.29
C PHE A 236 16.27 -3.57 2.12
N LEU A 237 16.50 -4.55 3.01
CA LEU A 237 17.73 -5.32 3.07
C LEU A 237 17.40 -6.76 3.49
N PRO A 238 18.12 -7.80 2.98
CA PRO A 238 17.99 -9.15 3.50
C PRO A 238 18.24 -9.24 5.01
N PHE A 239 17.56 -10.16 5.69
CA PHE A 239 17.84 -10.43 7.10
C PHE A 239 19.18 -11.11 7.28
N GLU A 240 19.51 -12.07 6.40
CA GLU A 240 20.68 -12.95 6.44
C GLU A 240 21.48 -12.88 5.13
N GLY A 241 22.75 -13.30 5.17
CA GLY A 241 23.65 -13.32 4.02
C GLY A 241 24.76 -12.28 4.08
N GLU A 242 25.63 -12.24 3.07
CA GLU A 242 26.85 -11.42 3.06
C GLU A 242 26.57 -9.92 3.26
N VAL A 243 25.50 -9.40 2.63
CA VAL A 243 25.05 -8.01 2.77
C VAL A 243 23.65 -8.02 3.37
N SER A 244 23.55 -7.91 4.69
CA SER A 244 22.30 -8.14 5.42
C SER A 244 22.25 -7.38 6.74
N PHE A 245 21.05 -7.31 7.35
CA PHE A 245 20.88 -6.77 8.70
C PHE A 245 21.69 -7.52 9.76
N GLU A 246 21.96 -8.82 9.54
CA GLU A 246 22.77 -9.64 10.45
C GLU A 246 24.18 -9.08 10.67
N HIS A 247 24.74 -8.40 9.67
CA HIS A 247 26.08 -7.82 9.72
C HIS A 247 26.12 -6.34 10.17
N LEU A 248 24.97 -5.70 10.38
CA LEU A 248 24.87 -4.30 10.79
C LEU A 248 24.62 -4.18 12.31
N LYS A 249 25.60 -4.60 13.13
CA LYS A 249 25.45 -4.70 14.59
C LYS A 249 26.02 -3.51 15.36
N SER A 250 26.98 -2.80 14.79
CA SER A 250 27.62 -1.65 15.42
C SER A 250 27.48 -0.39 14.57
N ASP A 251 27.67 0.77 15.19
CA ASP A 251 27.70 2.06 14.48
C ASP A 251 28.76 2.10 13.37
N ALA A 252 29.88 1.41 13.59
CA ALA A 252 30.95 1.28 12.60
C ALA A 252 30.52 0.46 11.39
N ASP A 253 29.79 -0.65 11.61
CA ASP A 253 29.25 -1.50 10.53
C ASP A 253 28.22 -0.74 9.69
N VAL A 254 27.28 -0.04 10.35
CA VAL A 254 26.27 0.78 9.68
C VAL A 254 26.94 1.89 8.86
N THR A 255 27.90 2.60 9.45
CA THR A 255 28.63 3.68 8.75
C THR A 255 29.40 3.15 7.54
N ALA A 256 30.09 2.01 7.68
CA ALA A 256 30.82 1.38 6.59
C ALA A 256 29.90 0.91 5.46
N PHE A 257 28.76 0.34 5.81
CA PHE A 257 27.72 -0.09 4.86
C PHE A 257 27.18 1.11 4.05
N PHE A 258 26.76 2.19 4.71
CA PHE A 258 26.26 3.37 4.01
C PHE A 258 27.36 4.04 3.18
N ARG A 259 28.59 4.13 3.68
CA ARG A 259 29.73 4.66 2.89
C ARG A 259 29.99 3.85 1.62
N ARG A 260 29.83 2.53 1.69
CA ARG A 260 30.07 1.64 0.56
C ARG A 260 28.94 1.71 -0.48
N PHE A 261 27.69 1.69 -0.03
CA PHE A 261 26.54 1.48 -0.91
C PHE A 261 25.69 2.73 -1.15
N PHE A 262 25.70 3.70 -0.24
CA PHE A 262 24.91 4.92 -0.30
C PHE A 262 25.74 6.15 0.08
N PRO A 263 26.91 6.36 -0.55
CA PRO A 263 27.86 7.40 -0.13
C PRO A 263 27.27 8.81 -0.12
N ASP A 264 26.38 9.10 -1.06
CA ASP A 264 25.67 10.37 -1.23
C ASP A 264 24.65 10.66 -0.12
N THR A 265 24.28 9.65 0.71
CA THR A 265 23.28 9.83 1.77
C THR A 265 23.88 10.20 3.13
N LEU A 266 25.18 9.99 3.36
CA LEU A 266 25.80 10.19 4.68
C LEU A 266 25.66 11.65 5.16
N ASP A 267 25.89 12.62 4.28
CA ASP A 267 25.75 14.04 4.61
C ASP A 267 24.26 14.47 4.70
N LEU A 268 23.37 13.68 4.08
CA LEU A 268 21.93 13.93 4.12
C LEU A 268 21.28 13.41 5.41
N MET A 269 21.87 12.38 6.04
CA MET A 269 21.31 11.66 7.20
C MET A 269 22.13 11.84 8.48
N PRO A 270 22.18 13.03 9.09
CA PRO A 270 22.97 13.26 10.32
C PRO A 270 22.46 12.41 11.51
N THR A 271 21.23 11.93 11.49
CA THR A 271 20.60 11.07 12.51
C THR A 271 20.66 9.58 12.18
N LEU A 272 21.40 9.17 11.14
CA LEU A 272 21.44 7.79 10.65
C LEU A 272 21.62 6.75 11.75
N LEU A 273 22.63 6.91 12.60
CA LEU A 273 22.95 5.94 13.65
C LEU A 273 21.90 5.89 14.75
N GLU A 274 21.34 7.05 15.11
CA GLU A 274 20.25 7.15 16.07
C GLU A 274 18.97 6.47 15.53
N ASP A 275 18.59 6.79 14.30
CA ASP A 275 17.44 6.18 13.64
C ASP A 275 17.63 4.66 13.49
N PHE A 276 18.84 4.23 13.08
CA PHE A 276 19.14 2.82 12.88
C PHE A 276 19.02 2.02 14.18
N LYS A 277 19.44 2.60 15.31
CA LYS A 277 19.36 1.99 16.63
C LYS A 277 17.94 1.98 17.20
N ASN A 278 17.21 3.08 17.07
CA ASN A 278 15.93 3.28 17.75
C ASN A 278 14.74 2.71 16.97
N ASN A 279 14.82 2.66 15.65
CA ASN A 279 13.73 2.14 14.83
C ASN A 279 13.85 0.60 14.71
N PRO A 280 12.74 -0.15 14.84
CA PRO A 280 12.78 -1.60 14.68
C PRO A 280 13.06 -1.99 13.22
N THR A 281 13.68 -3.14 13.02
CA THR A 281 13.67 -3.80 11.70
C THR A 281 12.39 -4.62 11.59
N SER A 282 11.58 -4.32 10.59
CA SER A 282 10.27 -4.95 10.39
C SER A 282 10.30 -5.90 9.20
N SER A 283 9.44 -6.93 9.24
CA SER A 283 9.30 -7.92 8.18
C SER A 283 8.33 -7.44 7.09
N LEU A 284 8.53 -7.94 5.88
CA LEU A 284 7.65 -7.76 4.74
C LEU A 284 6.75 -8.98 4.60
N ILE A 285 5.46 -8.76 4.78
CA ILE A 285 4.46 -9.82 4.83
C ILE A 285 3.44 -9.70 3.70
N THR A 286 3.08 -10.83 3.10
CA THR A 286 1.92 -10.97 2.23
C THR A 286 0.92 -11.91 2.87
N VAL A 287 -0.35 -11.54 2.87
CA VAL A 287 -1.47 -12.36 3.35
C VAL A 287 -2.44 -12.57 2.21
N LYS A 288 -2.79 -13.84 1.98
CA LYS A 288 -3.89 -14.24 1.09
C LYS A 288 -4.82 -15.16 1.88
N CYS A 289 -6.10 -14.92 1.82
CA CYS A 289 -7.07 -15.80 2.46
C CYS A 289 -8.38 -15.87 1.67
N ARG A 290 -9.15 -16.92 1.91
CA ARG A 290 -10.51 -17.08 1.40
C ARG A 290 -11.27 -18.15 2.19
N PRO A 291 -12.61 -17.95 2.40
CA PRO A 291 -13.41 -16.78 2.02
C PRO A 291 -13.08 -15.55 2.86
N TRP A 292 -13.41 -14.33 2.36
CA TRP A 292 -13.25 -13.09 3.13
C TRP A 292 -14.43 -12.81 4.06
N GLN A 293 -15.38 -13.74 4.09
CA GLN A 293 -16.63 -13.56 4.81
C GLN A 293 -17.02 -14.80 5.60
N TRP A 294 -17.88 -14.59 6.58
CA TRP A 294 -18.61 -15.66 7.26
C TRP A 294 -20.09 -15.34 7.30
N GLN A 295 -20.90 -16.21 6.67
CA GLN A 295 -22.32 -15.95 6.47
C GLN A 295 -22.54 -14.55 5.84
N ASN A 296 -23.58 -13.82 6.30
CA ASN A 296 -23.86 -12.44 5.89
C ASN A 296 -23.54 -11.46 7.02
N ARG A 297 -22.60 -11.80 7.91
CA ARG A 297 -22.39 -11.12 9.19
C ARG A 297 -20.96 -10.64 9.40
N ILE A 298 -19.98 -11.33 8.85
CA ILE A 298 -18.57 -10.97 9.02
C ILE A 298 -17.96 -10.75 7.65
N LEU A 299 -17.19 -9.67 7.50
CA LEU A 299 -16.44 -9.36 6.29
C LEU A 299 -15.05 -8.82 6.63
N LEU A 300 -14.00 -9.34 6.01
CA LEU A 300 -12.63 -8.84 6.09
C LEU A 300 -12.38 -7.79 5.00
N LEU A 301 -11.68 -6.70 5.35
CA LEU A 301 -11.29 -5.62 4.46
C LEU A 301 -9.82 -5.22 4.64
N GLY A 302 -9.20 -4.73 3.58
CA GLY A 302 -7.84 -4.27 3.58
C GLY A 302 -6.83 -5.36 4.00
N ASP A 303 -5.81 -5.00 4.79
CA ASP A 303 -4.74 -5.92 5.21
C ASP A 303 -5.24 -7.14 6.00
N ALA A 304 -6.44 -7.08 6.60
CA ALA A 304 -7.04 -8.24 7.25
C ALA A 304 -7.39 -9.34 6.23
N ALA A 305 -7.71 -8.97 5.00
CA ALA A 305 -8.03 -9.87 3.91
C ALA A 305 -6.84 -10.13 2.96
N HIS A 306 -6.08 -9.07 2.61
CA HIS A 306 -5.08 -9.08 1.53
C HIS A 306 -3.90 -8.14 1.80
N ALA A 307 -3.17 -8.34 2.88
CA ALA A 307 -1.94 -7.59 3.12
C ALA A 307 -0.91 -7.88 2.01
N ILE A 308 -0.25 -6.83 1.52
CA ILE A 308 0.73 -6.91 0.44
C ILE A 308 2.02 -6.19 0.78
N VAL A 309 3.11 -6.59 0.15
CA VAL A 309 4.39 -5.88 0.25
C VAL A 309 4.32 -4.48 -0.40
N PRO A 310 5.09 -3.48 0.09
CA PRO A 310 4.86 -2.07 -0.23
C PRO A 310 5.38 -1.62 -1.60
N PHE A 311 6.01 -2.47 -2.38
CA PHE A 311 6.80 -2.08 -3.55
C PHE A 311 5.99 -1.48 -4.70
N TYR A 312 4.70 -1.78 -4.81
CA TYR A 312 3.80 -1.12 -5.76
C TYR A 312 3.11 0.12 -5.15
N GLY A 313 3.22 0.32 -3.84
CA GLY A 313 2.53 1.41 -3.13
C GLY A 313 1.01 1.24 -3.10
N GLN A 314 0.47 0.02 -3.24
CA GLN A 314 -0.96 -0.22 -3.42
C GLN A 314 -1.70 -0.76 -2.19
N GLY A 315 -1.05 -1.09 -1.08
CA GLY A 315 -1.75 -1.65 0.09
C GLY A 315 -2.89 -0.76 0.60
N MET A 316 -2.62 0.51 0.89
CA MET A 316 -3.63 1.48 1.29
C MET A 316 -4.67 1.72 0.18
N ASN A 317 -4.22 1.90 -1.07
CA ASN A 317 -5.09 2.17 -2.21
C ASN A 317 -6.08 1.02 -2.46
N ALA A 318 -5.63 -0.24 -2.36
CA ALA A 318 -6.46 -1.43 -2.49
C ALA A 318 -7.49 -1.53 -1.35
N GLY A 319 -7.08 -1.27 -0.10
CA GLY A 319 -8.00 -1.25 1.04
C GLY A 319 -9.01 -0.10 0.98
N PHE A 320 -8.63 1.04 0.41
CA PHE A 320 -9.56 2.16 0.16
C PHE A 320 -10.53 1.84 -0.99
N GLU A 321 -10.06 1.15 -2.02
CA GLU A 321 -10.91 0.64 -3.09
C GLU A 321 -11.93 -0.39 -2.57
N ASP A 322 -11.57 -1.22 -1.58
CA ASP A 322 -12.54 -2.10 -0.91
C ASP A 322 -13.72 -1.28 -0.36
N CYS A 323 -13.45 -0.17 0.33
CA CYS A 323 -14.48 0.70 0.87
C CYS A 323 -15.36 1.31 -0.24
N THR A 324 -14.77 1.80 -1.33
CA THR A 324 -15.54 2.44 -2.41
C THR A 324 -16.40 1.44 -3.18
N ILE A 325 -15.90 0.22 -3.41
CA ILE A 325 -16.66 -0.85 -4.06
C ILE A 325 -17.81 -1.32 -3.15
N LEU A 326 -17.53 -1.51 -1.87
CA LEU A 326 -18.53 -1.92 -0.90
C LEU A 326 -19.64 -0.88 -0.73
N ASP A 327 -19.28 0.40 -0.77
CA ASP A 327 -20.22 1.53 -0.75
C ASP A 327 -21.13 1.54 -2.01
N GLY A 328 -20.54 1.30 -3.19
CA GLY A 328 -21.32 1.16 -4.45
C GLY A 328 -22.25 -0.06 -4.46
N LEU A 329 -21.81 -1.19 -3.90
CA LEU A 329 -22.66 -2.37 -3.75
C LEU A 329 -23.81 -2.12 -2.76
N HIS A 330 -23.58 -1.31 -1.73
CA HIS A 330 -24.64 -0.90 -0.81
C HIS A 330 -25.75 -0.14 -1.54
N ASP A 331 -25.40 0.78 -2.43
CA ASP A 331 -26.38 1.48 -3.27
C ASP A 331 -27.09 0.53 -4.22
N GLN A 332 -26.33 -0.36 -4.88
CA GLN A 332 -26.87 -1.32 -5.85
C GLN A 332 -27.90 -2.27 -5.23
N PHE A 333 -27.65 -2.74 -4.00
CA PHE A 333 -28.49 -3.71 -3.32
C PHE A 333 -29.39 -3.11 -2.22
N GLY A 334 -29.47 -1.78 -2.13
CA GLY A 334 -30.34 -1.10 -1.18
C GLY A 334 -30.04 -1.45 0.28
N GLY A 335 -28.76 -1.70 0.62
CA GLY A 335 -28.32 -2.06 1.97
C GLY A 335 -28.59 -3.51 2.40
N ASP A 336 -28.97 -4.39 1.47
CA ASP A 336 -29.15 -5.82 1.77
C ASP A 336 -27.80 -6.54 1.89
N TRP A 337 -27.28 -6.62 3.11
CA TRP A 337 -26.00 -7.25 3.41
C TRP A 337 -25.95 -8.73 3.03
N SER A 338 -27.09 -9.42 2.93
CA SER A 338 -27.12 -10.79 2.46
C SER A 338 -26.74 -10.95 1.00
N LYS A 339 -26.82 -9.87 0.22
CA LYS A 339 -26.39 -9.80 -1.18
C LYS A 339 -25.03 -9.10 -1.32
N ILE A 340 -24.81 -8.01 -0.55
CA ILE A 340 -23.61 -7.19 -0.63
C ILE A 340 -22.37 -8.02 -0.31
N ILE A 341 -22.35 -8.70 0.85
CA ILE A 341 -21.18 -9.44 1.35
C ILE A 341 -20.72 -10.53 0.36
N PRO A 342 -21.61 -11.43 -0.13
CA PRO A 342 -21.20 -12.43 -1.10
C PRO A 342 -20.70 -11.83 -2.43
N HIS A 343 -21.36 -10.78 -2.94
CA HIS A 343 -20.92 -10.12 -4.18
C HIS A 343 -19.56 -9.47 -4.03
N PHE A 344 -19.34 -8.74 -2.93
CA PHE A 344 -18.06 -8.12 -2.64
C PHE A 344 -16.94 -9.18 -2.58
N ALA A 345 -17.12 -10.22 -1.78
CA ALA A 345 -16.12 -11.28 -1.62
C ALA A 345 -15.81 -11.97 -2.96
N ALA A 346 -16.83 -12.27 -3.78
CA ALA A 346 -16.64 -12.91 -5.08
C ALA A 346 -15.87 -12.01 -6.06
N GLN A 347 -16.09 -10.71 -6.04
CA GLN A 347 -15.42 -9.74 -6.91
C GLN A 347 -13.99 -9.46 -6.47
N ARG A 348 -13.76 -9.23 -5.16
CA ARG A 348 -12.51 -8.66 -4.65
C ARG A 348 -11.41 -9.66 -4.36
N VAL A 349 -11.71 -10.94 -4.11
CA VAL A 349 -10.68 -11.96 -3.85
C VAL A 349 -9.70 -12.06 -5.02
N ALA A 350 -10.20 -12.05 -6.27
CA ALA A 350 -9.35 -12.10 -7.45
C ALA A 350 -8.44 -10.86 -7.57
N ASP A 351 -8.94 -9.68 -7.20
CA ASP A 351 -8.17 -8.44 -7.21
C ASP A 351 -7.11 -8.42 -6.09
N GLY A 352 -7.46 -8.89 -4.89
CA GLY A 352 -6.51 -9.01 -3.78
C GLY A 352 -5.36 -9.96 -4.10
N ASP A 353 -5.65 -11.13 -4.71
CA ASP A 353 -4.63 -12.07 -5.17
C ASP A 353 -3.74 -11.46 -6.28
N ALA A 354 -4.35 -10.73 -7.22
CA ALA A 354 -3.66 -10.11 -8.34
C ALA A 354 -2.71 -8.98 -7.91
N ILE A 355 -3.17 -8.08 -7.02
CA ILE A 355 -2.28 -6.99 -6.57
C ILE A 355 -1.14 -7.51 -5.69
N ALA A 356 -1.34 -8.60 -4.94
CA ALA A 356 -0.27 -9.25 -4.22
C ALA A 356 0.80 -9.80 -5.16
N GLU A 357 0.40 -10.43 -6.28
CA GLU A 357 1.32 -10.91 -7.32
C GLU A 357 2.05 -9.75 -8.01
N LEU A 358 1.33 -8.73 -8.45
CA LEU A 358 1.91 -7.53 -9.08
C LEU A 358 2.91 -6.83 -8.16
N ALA A 359 2.63 -6.76 -6.84
CA ALA A 359 3.53 -6.16 -5.87
C ALA A 359 4.85 -6.94 -5.73
N GLN A 360 4.80 -8.28 -5.78
CA GLN A 360 5.99 -9.12 -5.77
C GLN A 360 6.80 -8.98 -7.08
N ARG A 361 6.14 -8.93 -8.25
CA ARG A 361 6.82 -8.68 -9.53
C ARG A 361 7.50 -7.31 -9.54
N ASN A 362 6.83 -6.29 -9.03
CA ASN A 362 7.41 -4.95 -8.94
C ASN A 362 8.59 -4.87 -7.96
N PHE A 363 8.62 -5.69 -6.91
CA PHE A 363 9.80 -5.81 -6.05
C PHE A 363 11.04 -6.24 -6.82
N ILE A 364 10.91 -7.31 -7.61
CA ILE A 364 11.99 -7.82 -8.47
C ILE A 364 12.40 -6.74 -9.48
N GLU A 365 11.42 -6.05 -10.10
CA GLU A 365 11.69 -4.96 -11.03
C GLU A 365 12.52 -3.85 -10.38
N MET A 366 12.08 -3.34 -9.24
CA MET A 366 12.73 -2.23 -8.54
C MET A 366 14.10 -2.59 -7.99
N ARG A 367 14.27 -3.83 -7.56
CA ARG A 367 15.49 -4.32 -6.94
C ARG A 367 16.56 -4.65 -7.98
N ASP A 368 16.20 -5.40 -9.02
CA ASP A 368 17.15 -6.08 -9.92
C ASP A 368 17.23 -5.44 -11.31
N LEU A 369 16.11 -4.89 -11.83
CA LEU A 369 16.01 -4.60 -13.26
C LEU A 369 16.14 -3.10 -13.62
N VAL A 370 16.01 -2.19 -12.67
CA VAL A 370 15.98 -0.73 -12.96
C VAL A 370 17.26 -0.18 -13.62
N ALA A 371 18.37 -0.91 -13.56
CA ALA A 371 19.62 -0.58 -14.23
C ALA A 371 19.91 -1.48 -15.45
N ASP A 372 19.08 -2.48 -15.74
CA ASP A 372 19.24 -3.39 -16.86
C ASP A 372 18.93 -2.68 -18.20
N PRO A 373 19.84 -2.69 -19.19
CA PRO A 373 19.63 -1.99 -20.46
C PRO A 373 18.39 -2.47 -21.23
N LYS A 374 18.09 -3.78 -21.21
CA LYS A 374 16.91 -4.35 -21.88
C LYS A 374 15.62 -3.91 -21.20
N PHE A 375 15.63 -3.84 -19.88
CA PHE A 375 14.51 -3.32 -19.13
C PHE A 375 14.27 -1.83 -19.41
N LEU A 376 15.32 -1.02 -19.46
CA LEU A 376 15.23 0.40 -19.82
C LEU A 376 14.70 0.58 -21.26
N LEU A 377 15.16 -0.25 -22.20
CA LEU A 377 14.64 -0.26 -23.55
C LEU A 377 13.16 -0.63 -23.59
N ARG A 378 12.75 -1.67 -22.86
CA ARG A 378 11.33 -2.04 -22.69
C ARG A 378 10.49 -0.85 -22.21
N LYS A 379 10.94 -0.09 -21.21
CA LYS A 379 10.24 1.10 -20.71
C LYS A 379 10.11 2.19 -21.78
N LYS A 380 11.15 2.43 -22.57
CA LYS A 380 11.11 3.37 -23.69
C LYS A 380 10.09 2.95 -24.75
N ILE A 381 10.09 1.67 -25.13
CA ILE A 381 9.11 1.12 -26.09
C ILE A 381 7.70 1.24 -25.53
N ALA A 382 7.48 0.87 -24.28
CA ALA A 382 6.16 0.98 -23.62
C ALA A 382 5.64 2.43 -23.57
N ALA A 383 6.51 3.40 -23.28
CA ALA A 383 6.17 4.81 -23.29
C ALA A 383 5.81 5.30 -24.70
N HIS A 384 6.56 4.89 -25.70
CA HIS A 384 6.28 5.20 -27.11
C HIS A 384 4.93 4.63 -27.54
N LEU A 385 4.68 3.35 -27.25
CA LEU A 385 3.40 2.72 -27.55
C LEU A 385 2.22 3.43 -26.87
N HIS A 386 2.36 3.81 -25.62
CA HIS A 386 1.35 4.57 -24.89
C HIS A 386 1.07 5.94 -25.53
N ALA A 387 2.08 6.56 -26.14
CA ALA A 387 1.93 7.86 -26.81
C ALA A 387 1.28 7.71 -28.20
N GLN A 388 1.57 6.63 -28.93
CA GLN A 388 1.08 6.43 -30.30
C GLN A 388 -0.26 5.68 -30.36
N HIS A 389 -0.52 4.82 -29.40
CA HIS A 389 -1.71 3.95 -29.36
C HIS A 389 -2.53 4.25 -28.09
N PRO A 390 -3.61 5.05 -28.18
CA PRO A 390 -4.43 5.42 -27.02
C PRO A 390 -5.00 4.22 -26.26
N ASP A 391 -5.20 3.10 -26.95
CA ASP A 391 -5.74 1.86 -26.37
C ASP A 391 -4.65 1.03 -25.64
N PHE A 392 -3.37 1.34 -25.84
CA PHE A 392 -2.27 0.69 -25.13
C PHE A 392 -2.02 1.42 -23.80
N LEU A 393 -2.44 0.80 -22.71
CA LEU A 393 -2.18 1.32 -21.37
C LEU A 393 -1.10 0.46 -20.69
N PRO A 394 0.07 1.00 -20.33
CA PRO A 394 1.07 0.26 -19.56
C PRO A 394 0.49 -0.24 -18.24
N VAL A 395 0.89 -1.42 -17.80
CA VAL A 395 0.36 -2.06 -16.57
C VAL A 395 0.54 -1.16 -15.35
N TYR A 396 1.66 -0.46 -15.25
CA TYR A 396 1.87 0.50 -14.17
C TYR A 396 0.80 1.58 -14.14
N SER A 397 0.42 2.11 -15.29
CA SER A 397 -0.65 3.12 -15.40
C SER A 397 -2.03 2.54 -15.09
N MET A 398 -2.31 1.28 -15.50
CA MET A 398 -3.57 0.61 -15.12
C MET A 398 -3.70 0.49 -13.60
N VAL A 399 -2.64 0.10 -12.92
CA VAL A 399 -2.62 -0.10 -11.47
C VAL A 399 -2.66 1.22 -10.71
N THR A 400 -1.92 2.23 -11.19
CA THR A 400 -1.65 3.46 -10.41
C THR A 400 -2.56 4.63 -10.80
N PHE A 401 -2.85 4.80 -12.10
CA PHE A 401 -3.56 5.97 -12.63
C PHE A 401 -4.96 5.65 -13.17
N SER A 402 -5.47 4.46 -12.89
CA SER A 402 -6.82 4.07 -13.28
C SER A 402 -7.51 3.25 -12.20
N ASN A 403 -8.81 2.99 -12.40
CA ASN A 403 -9.60 2.06 -11.59
C ASN A 403 -9.79 0.70 -12.29
N THR A 404 -8.91 0.34 -13.24
CA THR A 404 -8.91 -0.98 -13.87
C THR A 404 -8.78 -2.07 -12.80
N PRO A 405 -9.65 -3.08 -12.72
CA PRO A 405 -9.52 -4.15 -11.73
C PRO A 405 -8.15 -4.80 -11.76
N TYR A 406 -7.57 -5.09 -10.60
CA TYR A 406 -6.20 -5.61 -10.52
C TYR A 406 -6.01 -6.95 -11.23
N HIS A 407 -7.04 -7.82 -11.23
CA HIS A 407 -6.98 -9.08 -11.96
C HIS A 407 -6.91 -8.89 -13.48
N ILE A 408 -7.51 -7.81 -14.00
CA ILE A 408 -7.37 -7.43 -15.41
C ILE A 408 -5.95 -6.90 -15.66
N ALA A 409 -5.44 -6.01 -14.79
CA ALA A 409 -4.07 -5.51 -14.90
C ALA A 409 -3.02 -6.63 -14.86
N LEU A 410 -3.21 -7.66 -14.02
CA LEU A 410 -2.32 -8.83 -13.97
C LEU A 410 -2.36 -9.64 -15.27
N LYS A 411 -3.55 -9.84 -15.84
CA LYS A 411 -3.70 -10.52 -17.14
C LYS A 411 -3.00 -9.75 -18.26
N GLU A 412 -3.14 -8.42 -18.25
CA GLU A 412 -2.44 -7.54 -19.19
C GLU A 412 -0.93 -7.53 -18.97
N ASP A 413 -0.45 -7.63 -17.73
CA ASP A 413 0.99 -7.78 -17.44
C ASP A 413 1.56 -9.01 -18.12
N ASP A 414 0.89 -10.15 -18.04
CA ASP A 414 1.31 -11.38 -18.71
C ASP A 414 1.28 -11.23 -20.25
N ALA A 415 0.32 -10.50 -20.80
CA ALA A 415 0.23 -10.24 -22.25
C ALA A 415 1.35 -9.29 -22.72
N GLN A 416 1.55 -8.18 -21.99
CA GLN A 416 2.62 -7.21 -22.30
C GLN A 416 4.00 -7.83 -22.12
N ASN A 417 4.21 -8.69 -21.12
CA ASN A 417 5.46 -9.43 -20.94
C ASN A 417 5.79 -10.31 -22.16
N ARG A 418 4.81 -11.01 -22.73
CA ARG A 418 4.98 -11.80 -23.95
C ARG A 418 5.30 -10.93 -25.15
N LEU A 419 4.58 -9.81 -25.32
CA LEU A 419 4.81 -8.84 -26.40
C LEU A 419 6.24 -8.31 -26.37
N PHE A 420 6.67 -7.78 -25.22
CA PHE A 420 8.02 -7.23 -25.07
C PHE A 420 9.12 -8.29 -25.21
N ALA A 421 8.88 -9.53 -24.74
CA ALA A 421 9.83 -10.62 -24.97
C ALA A 421 10.05 -10.89 -26.46
N GLN A 422 8.99 -10.83 -27.29
CA GLN A 422 9.14 -10.97 -28.76
C GLN A 422 9.93 -9.81 -29.35
N ILE A 423 9.61 -8.57 -28.98
CA ILE A 423 10.29 -7.38 -29.51
C ILE A 423 11.78 -7.36 -29.10
N LEU A 424 12.09 -7.60 -27.82
CA LEU A 424 13.45 -7.53 -27.29
C LEU A 424 14.37 -8.67 -27.78
N ASN A 425 13.81 -9.71 -28.38
CA ASN A 425 14.57 -10.79 -29.01
C ASN A 425 14.88 -10.53 -30.50
N LEU A 426 14.39 -9.45 -31.10
CA LEU A 426 14.72 -9.09 -32.48
C LEU A 426 16.21 -8.70 -32.60
N PRO A 427 16.90 -9.10 -33.64
CA PRO A 427 18.29 -8.72 -33.86
C PRO A 427 18.47 -7.20 -34.02
N GLY A 428 19.43 -6.62 -33.29
CA GLY A 428 19.75 -5.18 -33.38
C GLY A 428 18.70 -4.23 -32.83
N ILE A 429 17.74 -4.73 -32.06
CA ILE A 429 16.61 -3.94 -31.57
C ILE A 429 17.01 -2.77 -30.68
N GLU A 430 18.13 -2.86 -29.99
CA GLU A 430 18.63 -1.80 -29.12
C GLU A 430 18.93 -0.51 -29.87
N GLU A 431 19.33 -0.61 -31.16
CA GLU A 431 19.73 0.51 -31.99
C GLU A 431 18.60 1.03 -32.90
N ASN A 432 17.69 0.16 -33.34
CA ASN A 432 16.74 0.48 -34.44
C ASN A 432 15.27 0.24 -34.10
N TRP A 433 14.90 0.08 -32.83
CA TRP A 433 13.53 -0.33 -32.43
C TRP A 433 12.41 0.60 -32.95
N MET A 434 12.68 1.92 -33.14
CA MET A 434 11.70 2.89 -33.63
C MET A 434 11.38 2.72 -35.12
N GLU A 435 12.32 2.27 -35.89
CA GLU A 435 12.20 2.16 -37.37
C GLU A 435 12.05 0.71 -37.82
N ASN A 436 12.08 -0.24 -36.91
CA ASN A 436 12.03 -1.66 -37.22
C ASN A 436 10.61 -2.11 -37.57
N PRO A 437 10.31 -2.51 -38.80
CA PRO A 437 8.95 -2.88 -39.24
C PRO A 437 8.40 -4.12 -38.51
N GLU A 438 9.29 -5.00 -38.01
CA GLU A 438 8.87 -6.18 -37.23
C GLU A 438 8.29 -5.78 -35.86
N VAL A 439 8.72 -4.65 -35.30
CA VAL A 439 8.13 -4.13 -34.04
C VAL A 439 6.65 -3.77 -34.28
N GLU A 440 6.37 -3.00 -35.32
CA GLU A 440 4.99 -2.65 -35.70
C GLU A 440 4.12 -3.88 -36.00
N ARG A 441 4.70 -4.86 -36.71
CA ARG A 441 4.01 -6.11 -37.04
C ARG A 441 3.64 -6.91 -35.76
N ILE A 442 4.57 -7.03 -34.82
CA ILE A 442 4.34 -7.70 -33.54
C ILE A 442 3.27 -6.97 -32.74
N ILE A 443 3.30 -5.62 -32.71
CA ILE A 443 2.31 -4.80 -31.99
C ILE A 443 0.88 -5.01 -32.55
N ARG A 444 0.76 -5.10 -33.89
CA ARG A 444 -0.53 -5.33 -34.56
C ARG A 444 -1.02 -6.79 -34.45
N GLY A 445 -0.22 -7.67 -33.88
CA GLY A 445 -0.54 -9.11 -33.79
C GLY A 445 -0.56 -9.81 -35.16
N GLU A 446 0.09 -9.21 -36.15
CA GLU A 446 0.23 -9.78 -37.49
C GLU A 446 1.27 -10.92 -37.46
N ARG A 447 0.88 -12.14 -37.85
CA ARG A 447 1.76 -13.32 -37.92
C ARG A 447 2.49 -13.39 -39.24
#